data_2ef3afdf3db98e654f35050a286802b2
#
_entry.id   2ef3afdf3db98e654f35050a286802b2
#
_cell.length_a   1.000
_cell.length_b   1.000
_cell.length_c   1.000
_cell.angle_alpha   90.00
_cell.angle_beta   90.00
_cell.angle_gamma   90.00
#
_symmetry.space_group_name_H-M   'P 1'
#
loop_
_entity.id
_entity.type
_entity.pdbx_description
1 polymer ?
#
loop_
_entity_poly.entity_id
_entity_poly.type
_entity_poly.pdbx_seq_one_letter_code
_entity_poly.pdbx_strand_id
1 'polypeptide(L)'
;KQAINEHAKGNLIDLGCGNRPYQHLLQGKINAYTGCDFVQNSKQSVDLICDVTRVPLPDESFDTCLSTQVLEHIPDPDALIREACRLLKPGGVLILSAPLYWPEHGEPYDYNRFTSFGLTERLSRLGFANIRIIANGGAWATAGQSFAHAFMYSSSRSFLFRLLRFLFYRLQLIRVSNRIISYMDKKDYNPVNTMNYVVTAQKSAVDR
;
A
#
# COMPACT_ATOMS: atom_id res chain seq x y z
N LYS A 1 -4.71 -7.81 -3.11
CA LYS A 1 -5.32 -8.58 -4.23
C LYS A 1 -6.85 -8.63 -4.08
N GLN A 2 -7.38 -9.06 -2.93
CA GLN A 2 -8.83 -9.18 -2.71
C GLN A 2 -9.57 -7.87 -3.02
N ALA A 3 -9.15 -6.74 -2.45
CA ALA A 3 -9.77 -5.43 -2.68
C ALA A 3 -9.82 -5.05 -4.18
N ILE A 4 -8.74 -5.30 -4.93
CA ILE A 4 -8.72 -5.09 -6.39
C ILE A 4 -9.74 -5.98 -7.07
N ASN A 5 -9.79 -7.26 -6.71
CA ASN A 5 -10.71 -8.21 -7.32
C ASN A 5 -12.19 -7.90 -7.08
N GLU A 6 -12.51 -7.35 -5.92
CA GLU A 6 -13.89 -7.05 -5.51
C GLU A 6 -14.37 -5.67 -5.98
N HIS A 7 -13.46 -4.69 -6.12
CA HIS A 7 -13.86 -3.29 -6.27
C HIS A 7 -13.33 -2.57 -7.52
N ALA A 8 -12.24 -3.06 -8.16
CA ALA A 8 -11.71 -2.41 -9.34
C ALA A 8 -12.67 -2.54 -10.54
N LYS A 9 -13.01 -1.40 -11.16
CA LYS A 9 -13.94 -1.32 -12.30
C LYS A 9 -13.69 -0.06 -13.12
N GLY A 10 -14.23 -0.04 -14.35
CA GLY A 10 -14.27 1.14 -15.20
C GLY A 10 -12.91 1.72 -15.54
N ASN A 11 -12.80 3.04 -15.61
CA ASN A 11 -11.53 3.72 -15.81
C ASN A 11 -10.78 3.81 -14.48
N LEU A 12 -9.54 3.35 -14.45
CA LEU A 12 -8.72 3.31 -13.25
C LEU A 12 -7.51 4.23 -13.37
N ILE A 13 -7.27 5.03 -12.31
CA ILE A 13 -6.01 5.74 -12.10
C ILE A 13 -5.22 5.07 -10.97
N ASP A 14 -3.90 4.91 -11.16
CA ASP A 14 -2.97 4.39 -10.17
C ASP A 14 -2.00 5.49 -9.77
N LEU A 15 -2.18 6.04 -8.57
CA LEU A 15 -1.39 7.12 -8.00
C LEU A 15 -0.14 6.54 -7.32
N GLY A 16 1.03 6.77 -7.90
CA GLY A 16 2.28 6.14 -7.51
C GLY A 16 2.39 4.72 -8.07
N CYS A 17 2.18 4.58 -9.37
CA CYS A 17 2.04 3.28 -10.04
C CYS A 17 3.32 2.44 -10.07
N GLY A 18 4.49 3.04 -9.90
CA GLY A 18 5.78 2.37 -9.97
C GLY A 18 5.91 1.47 -11.20
N ASN A 19 6.25 0.22 -10.98
CA ASN A 19 6.35 -0.81 -12.03
C ASN A 19 5.03 -1.54 -12.31
N ARG A 20 3.88 -0.99 -11.91
CA ARG A 20 2.53 -1.55 -12.07
C ARG A 20 2.39 -2.99 -11.53
N PRO A 21 2.76 -3.25 -10.28
CA PRO A 21 2.83 -4.60 -9.73
C PRO A 21 1.48 -5.33 -9.74
N TYR A 22 0.37 -4.59 -9.77
CA TYR A 22 -0.98 -5.14 -9.71
C TYR A 22 -1.71 -5.17 -11.05
N GLN A 23 -1.10 -4.71 -12.16
CA GLN A 23 -1.76 -4.63 -13.47
C GLN A 23 -2.33 -5.98 -13.93
N HIS A 24 -1.64 -7.07 -13.63
CA HIS A 24 -2.10 -8.42 -13.96
C HIS A 24 -3.43 -8.84 -13.29
N LEU A 25 -3.81 -8.19 -12.17
CA LEU A 25 -5.06 -8.43 -11.46
C LEU A 25 -6.24 -7.64 -12.03
N LEU A 26 -5.96 -6.66 -12.88
CA LEU A 26 -6.92 -5.71 -13.43
C LEU A 26 -7.46 -6.16 -14.81
N GLN A 27 -6.82 -7.15 -15.45
CA GLN A 27 -7.22 -7.65 -16.76
C GLN A 27 -8.68 -8.13 -16.76
N GLY A 28 -9.46 -7.65 -17.73
CA GLY A 28 -10.88 -7.99 -17.87
C GLY A 28 -11.82 -7.35 -16.84
N LYS A 29 -11.31 -6.47 -15.96
CA LYS A 29 -12.10 -5.79 -14.91
C LYS A 29 -12.27 -4.30 -15.14
N ILE A 30 -11.31 -3.69 -15.81
CA ILE A 30 -11.27 -2.25 -16.06
C ILE A 30 -11.32 -1.96 -17.55
N ASN A 31 -11.81 -0.78 -17.91
CA ASN A 31 -11.87 -0.30 -19.30
C ASN A 31 -10.54 0.32 -19.73
N ALA A 32 -9.93 1.12 -18.85
CA ALA A 32 -8.66 1.79 -19.10
C ALA A 32 -7.86 1.90 -17.81
N TYR A 33 -6.52 1.89 -17.95
CA TYR A 33 -5.57 2.09 -16.86
C TYR A 33 -4.72 3.32 -17.15
N THR A 34 -4.64 4.24 -16.21
CA THR A 34 -3.74 5.39 -16.25
C THR A 34 -2.82 5.32 -15.02
N GLY A 35 -1.54 5.08 -15.22
CA GLY A 35 -0.55 5.09 -14.15
C GLY A 35 0.17 6.43 -14.08
N CYS A 36 0.15 7.09 -12.92
CA CYS A 36 0.98 8.26 -12.70
C CYS A 36 2.01 8.03 -11.58
N ASP A 37 3.15 8.69 -11.73
CA ASP A 37 4.24 8.65 -10.76
C ASP A 37 5.08 9.92 -10.88
N PHE A 38 5.89 10.21 -9.85
CA PHE A 38 6.76 11.36 -9.82
C PHE A 38 7.92 11.26 -10.83
N VAL A 39 8.38 10.03 -11.11
CA VAL A 39 9.47 9.77 -12.06
C VAL A 39 9.13 8.61 -12.98
N GLN A 40 9.71 8.63 -14.18
CA GLN A 40 9.65 7.48 -15.07
C GLN A 40 10.57 6.36 -14.57
N ASN A 41 10.11 5.14 -14.66
CA ASN A 41 10.91 3.97 -14.29
C ASN A 41 11.63 3.36 -15.51
N SER A 42 12.55 2.42 -15.27
CA SER A 42 13.34 1.76 -16.32
C SER A 42 12.49 0.98 -17.35
N LYS A 43 11.28 0.60 -16.99
CA LYS A 43 10.33 -0.13 -17.86
C LYS A 43 9.46 0.78 -18.71
N GLN A 44 9.60 2.11 -18.56
CA GLN A 44 8.75 3.09 -19.24
C GLN A 44 7.26 2.84 -19.00
N SER A 45 6.90 2.44 -17.77
CA SER A 45 5.53 2.03 -17.43
C SER A 45 4.67 3.15 -16.84
N VAL A 46 5.20 4.37 -16.64
CA VAL A 46 4.45 5.51 -16.17
C VAL A 46 3.81 6.23 -17.37
N ASP A 47 2.47 6.36 -17.38
CA ASP A 47 1.76 7.06 -18.44
C ASP A 47 1.85 8.58 -18.27
N LEU A 48 1.80 9.04 -17.02
CA LEU A 48 1.81 10.45 -16.66
C LEU A 48 2.83 10.72 -15.55
N ILE A 49 3.85 11.49 -15.87
CA ILE A 49 4.85 11.93 -14.86
C ILE A 49 4.32 13.21 -14.21
N CYS A 50 3.91 13.12 -12.94
CA CYS A 50 3.37 14.26 -12.20
C CYS A 50 3.44 14.05 -10.68
N ASP A 51 3.20 15.13 -9.94
CA ASP A 51 2.92 15.05 -8.51
C ASP A 51 1.53 14.41 -8.31
N VAL A 52 1.49 13.29 -7.57
CA VAL A 52 0.26 12.54 -7.28
C VAL A 52 -0.73 13.32 -6.39
N THR A 53 -0.31 14.43 -5.81
CA THR A 53 -1.18 15.37 -5.07
C THR A 53 -1.80 16.45 -5.94
N ARG A 54 -1.41 16.52 -7.24
CA ARG A 54 -1.89 17.52 -8.20
C ARG A 54 -1.79 16.98 -9.63
N VAL A 55 -2.64 16.02 -9.95
CA VAL A 55 -2.64 15.35 -11.26
C VAL A 55 -3.31 16.25 -12.31
N PRO A 56 -2.69 16.50 -13.48
CA PRO A 56 -3.24 17.38 -14.53
C PRO A 56 -4.32 16.66 -15.36
N LEU A 57 -5.34 16.14 -14.70
CA LEU A 57 -6.49 15.48 -15.31
C LEU A 57 -7.78 16.07 -14.75
N PRO A 58 -8.89 16.03 -15.52
CA PRO A 58 -10.17 16.58 -15.10
C PRO A 58 -10.72 15.90 -13.83
N ASP A 59 -11.55 16.62 -13.09
CA ASP A 59 -12.33 16.10 -12.00
C ASP A 59 -13.25 14.97 -12.47
N GLU A 60 -13.58 14.04 -11.56
CA GLU A 60 -14.60 13.01 -11.77
C GLU A 60 -14.42 12.16 -13.04
N SER A 61 -13.15 11.87 -13.39
CA SER A 61 -12.80 11.14 -14.61
C SER A 61 -12.68 9.63 -14.42
N PHE A 62 -12.55 9.17 -13.16
CA PHE A 62 -12.23 7.78 -12.88
C PHE A 62 -13.28 7.09 -12.01
N ASP A 63 -13.48 5.81 -12.28
CA ASP A 63 -14.38 4.94 -11.51
C ASP A 63 -13.63 4.27 -10.34
N THR A 64 -12.31 4.10 -10.49
CA THR A 64 -11.43 3.52 -9.46
C THR A 64 -10.14 4.34 -9.35
N CYS A 65 -9.72 4.62 -8.12
CA CYS A 65 -8.40 5.15 -7.79
C CYS A 65 -7.65 4.09 -6.98
N LEU A 66 -6.46 3.71 -7.45
CA LEU A 66 -5.54 2.83 -6.76
C LEU A 66 -4.36 3.66 -6.23
N SER A 67 -3.93 3.44 -4.99
CA SER A 67 -2.69 4.01 -4.45
C SER A 67 -2.12 3.05 -3.40
N THR A 68 -0.98 2.45 -3.69
CA THR A 68 -0.43 1.39 -2.84
C THR A 68 0.99 1.71 -2.40
N GLN A 69 1.18 1.88 -1.08
CA GLN A 69 2.48 2.22 -0.48
C GLN A 69 3.04 3.53 -1.08
N VAL A 70 2.23 4.56 -1.03
CA VAL A 70 2.55 5.90 -1.52
C VAL A 70 2.27 6.94 -0.44
N LEU A 71 1.20 6.74 0.34
CA LEU A 71 0.73 7.73 1.32
C LEU A 71 1.79 8.07 2.37
N GLU A 72 2.63 7.10 2.74
CA GLU A 72 3.75 7.28 3.65
C GLU A 72 4.83 8.22 3.11
N HIS A 73 4.96 8.32 1.79
CA HIS A 73 5.96 9.13 1.10
C HIS A 73 5.50 10.55 0.78
N ILE A 74 4.28 10.89 1.16
CA ILE A 74 3.69 12.21 0.94
C ILE A 74 3.74 13.02 2.24
N PRO A 75 4.41 14.20 2.26
CA PRO A 75 4.50 15.03 3.47
C PRO A 75 3.13 15.46 4.00
N ASP A 76 2.20 15.84 3.13
CA ASP A 76 0.77 16.07 3.44
C ASP A 76 -0.08 14.94 2.87
N PRO A 77 -0.34 13.87 3.62
CA PRO A 77 -1.15 12.74 3.12
C PRO A 77 -2.59 13.13 2.80
N ASP A 78 -3.10 14.20 3.41
CA ASP A 78 -4.44 14.71 3.10
C ASP A 78 -4.51 15.28 1.68
N ALA A 79 -3.40 15.81 1.15
CA ALA A 79 -3.37 16.31 -0.23
C ALA A 79 -3.58 15.17 -1.23
N LEU A 80 -2.94 14.00 -1.04
CA LEU A 80 -3.16 12.83 -1.90
C LEU A 80 -4.60 12.31 -1.80
N ILE A 81 -5.16 12.26 -0.58
CA ILE A 81 -6.53 11.79 -0.37
C ILE A 81 -7.54 12.76 -1.03
N ARG A 82 -7.35 14.09 -0.91
CA ARG A 82 -8.16 15.09 -1.60
C ARG A 82 -8.09 14.95 -3.12
N GLU A 83 -6.90 14.70 -3.64
CA GLU A 83 -6.70 14.53 -5.08
C GLU A 83 -7.36 13.25 -5.59
N ALA A 84 -7.24 12.15 -4.88
CA ALA A 84 -7.96 10.92 -5.17
C ALA A 84 -9.49 11.14 -5.17
N CYS A 85 -10.01 11.90 -4.20
CA CYS A 85 -11.42 12.26 -4.13
C CYS A 85 -11.85 13.14 -5.32
N ARG A 86 -11.03 14.12 -5.73
CA ARG A 86 -11.30 14.99 -6.88
C ARG A 86 -11.39 14.17 -8.17
N LEU A 87 -10.44 13.28 -8.40
CA LEU A 87 -10.35 12.48 -9.61
C LEU A 87 -11.45 11.42 -9.75
N LEU A 88 -11.95 10.91 -8.63
CA LEU A 88 -13.02 9.93 -8.63
C LEU A 88 -14.37 10.56 -8.97
N LYS A 89 -15.16 9.85 -9.75
CA LYS A 89 -16.60 10.13 -9.95
C LYS A 89 -17.37 9.96 -8.63
N PRO A 90 -18.53 10.60 -8.45
CA PRO A 90 -19.43 10.28 -7.35
C PRO A 90 -19.70 8.77 -7.28
N GLY A 91 -19.54 8.16 -6.10
CA GLY A 91 -19.62 6.70 -5.92
C GLY A 91 -18.43 5.88 -6.44
N GLY A 92 -17.42 6.55 -7.00
CA GLY A 92 -16.15 5.90 -7.36
C GLY A 92 -15.38 5.36 -6.16
N VAL A 93 -14.50 4.39 -6.37
CA VAL A 93 -13.86 3.63 -5.29
C VAL A 93 -12.37 3.96 -5.21
N LEU A 94 -11.92 4.32 -4.01
CA LEU A 94 -10.52 4.37 -3.63
C LEU A 94 -10.08 3.00 -3.07
N ILE A 95 -8.99 2.46 -3.59
CA ILE A 95 -8.28 1.30 -3.06
C ILE A 95 -6.89 1.78 -2.65
N LEU A 96 -6.64 1.80 -1.35
CA LEU A 96 -5.41 2.35 -0.77
C LEU A 96 -4.70 1.30 0.09
N SER A 97 -3.38 1.35 0.15
CA SER A 97 -2.65 0.67 1.22
C SER A 97 -1.58 1.58 1.83
N ALA A 98 -1.43 1.47 3.15
CA ALA A 98 -0.49 2.28 3.91
C ALA A 98 0.08 1.49 5.11
N PRO A 99 1.36 1.70 5.49
CA PRO A 99 2.00 0.96 6.57
C PRO A 99 1.58 1.48 7.95
N LEU A 100 1.39 0.55 8.89
CA LEU A 100 1.40 0.84 10.32
C LEU A 100 2.80 0.64 10.89
N TYR A 101 3.43 -0.49 10.54
CA TYR A 101 4.74 -0.87 11.03
C TYR A 101 5.64 -1.30 9.87
N TRP A 102 6.60 -0.46 9.53
CA TRP A 102 7.64 -0.75 8.56
C TRP A 102 8.89 0.08 8.88
N PRO A 103 10.13 -0.46 8.75
CA PRO A 103 11.35 0.33 8.85
C PRO A 103 11.36 1.51 7.90
N GLU A 104 12.09 2.55 8.23
CA GLU A 104 12.33 3.67 7.33
C GLU A 104 12.89 3.18 5.99
N HIS A 105 12.35 3.70 4.91
CA HIS A 105 12.73 3.31 3.54
C HIS A 105 12.44 4.45 2.56
N GLY A 106 13.08 4.40 1.37
CA GLY A 106 12.84 5.45 0.38
C GLY A 106 13.39 6.82 0.77
N GLU A 107 14.46 6.84 1.59
CA GLU A 107 15.10 8.08 2.05
C GLU A 107 15.34 9.08 0.91
N PRO A 108 15.12 10.38 1.17
CA PRO A 108 14.63 11.01 2.41
C PRO A 108 13.10 11.18 2.47
N TYR A 109 12.33 10.46 1.66
CA TYR A 109 10.89 10.66 1.45
C TYR A 109 10.03 9.64 2.20
N ASP A 110 10.27 9.40 3.49
CA ASP A 110 9.49 8.50 4.34
C ASP A 110 9.00 9.25 5.58
N TYR A 111 7.75 9.72 5.54
CA TYR A 111 7.23 10.71 6.49
C TYR A 111 6.22 10.14 7.48
N ASN A 112 5.44 9.11 7.09
CA ASN A 112 4.23 8.78 7.81
C ASN A 112 4.07 7.28 8.08
N ARG A 113 3.41 6.98 9.22
CA ARG A 113 2.84 5.66 9.55
C ARG A 113 1.40 5.87 10.00
N PHE A 114 0.52 4.92 9.68
CA PHE A 114 -0.92 5.14 9.82
C PHE A 114 -1.56 4.11 10.73
N THR A 115 -2.43 4.55 11.62
CA THR A 115 -3.36 3.68 12.33
C THR A 115 -4.67 3.57 11.55
N SER A 116 -5.46 2.51 11.80
CA SER A 116 -6.78 2.35 11.19
C SER A 116 -7.72 3.51 11.53
N PHE A 117 -7.68 3.99 12.76
CA PHE A 117 -8.47 5.14 13.21
C PHE A 117 -8.08 6.43 12.53
N GLY A 118 -6.76 6.68 12.37
CA GLY A 118 -6.26 7.85 11.67
C GLY A 118 -6.63 7.85 10.19
N LEU A 119 -6.59 6.69 9.52
CA LEU A 119 -7.04 6.54 8.13
C LEU A 119 -8.56 6.77 8.01
N THR A 120 -9.35 6.21 8.91
CA THR A 120 -10.81 6.38 8.92
C THR A 120 -11.19 7.85 9.07
N GLU A 121 -10.59 8.56 10.03
CA GLU A 121 -10.85 9.98 10.28
C GLU A 121 -10.53 10.82 9.03
N ARG A 122 -9.32 10.67 8.48
CA ARG A 122 -8.88 11.41 7.29
C ARG A 122 -9.80 11.20 6.10
N LEU A 123 -10.10 9.93 5.79
CA LEU A 123 -10.96 9.58 4.67
C LEU A 123 -12.38 10.14 4.84
N SER A 124 -12.97 9.97 6.04
CA SER A 124 -14.32 10.49 6.34
C SER A 124 -14.38 12.01 6.19
N ARG A 125 -13.40 12.72 6.72
CA ARG A 125 -13.31 14.17 6.65
C ARG A 125 -13.09 14.69 5.22
N LEU A 126 -12.43 13.90 4.38
CA LEU A 126 -12.06 14.26 3.00
C LEU A 126 -13.03 13.71 1.94
N GLY A 127 -14.27 13.40 2.32
CA GLY A 127 -15.36 13.13 1.38
C GLY A 127 -15.56 11.66 1.02
N PHE A 128 -14.96 10.73 1.77
CA PHE A 128 -15.18 9.31 1.58
C PHE A 128 -16.18 8.73 2.58
N ALA A 129 -16.98 7.78 2.12
CA ALA A 129 -17.91 6.97 2.90
C ALA A 129 -17.66 5.49 2.66
N ASN A 130 -18.42 4.61 3.32
CA ASN A 130 -18.30 3.15 3.19
C ASN A 130 -16.87 2.64 3.35
N ILE A 131 -16.14 3.24 4.33
CA ILE A 131 -14.74 2.97 4.58
C ILE A 131 -14.59 1.60 5.21
N ARG A 132 -13.84 0.72 4.56
CA ARG A 132 -13.47 -0.60 5.09
C ARG A 132 -11.96 -0.70 5.16
N ILE A 133 -11.43 -1.00 6.34
CA ILE A 133 -10.00 -1.16 6.60
C ILE A 133 -9.73 -2.59 7.04
N ILE A 134 -8.79 -3.23 6.36
CA ILE A 134 -8.39 -4.62 6.62
C ILE A 134 -6.91 -4.63 6.96
N ALA A 135 -6.55 -5.22 8.09
CA ALA A 135 -5.17 -5.48 8.46
C ALA A 135 -4.57 -6.54 7.52
N ASN A 136 -3.41 -6.26 6.96
CA ASN A 136 -2.68 -7.16 6.07
C ASN A 136 -1.55 -7.84 6.83
N GLY A 137 -1.85 -9.02 7.38
CA GLY A 137 -1.05 -9.74 8.36
C GLY A 137 -1.47 -9.40 9.79
N GLY A 138 -1.18 -10.29 10.71
CA GLY A 138 -1.43 -10.12 12.14
C GLY A 138 -0.14 -10.00 12.95
N ALA A 139 -0.25 -10.19 14.27
CA ALA A 139 0.84 -10.02 15.21
C ALA A 139 2.03 -10.98 14.92
N TRP A 140 1.75 -12.22 14.55
CA TRP A 140 2.81 -13.18 14.21
C TRP A 140 3.55 -12.81 12.93
N ALA A 141 2.84 -12.35 11.91
CA ALA A 141 3.45 -11.86 10.67
C ALA A 141 4.34 -10.65 10.94
N THR A 142 3.87 -9.71 11.75
CA THR A 142 4.63 -8.51 12.15
C THR A 142 5.88 -8.86 12.95
N ALA A 143 5.75 -9.72 13.97
CA ALA A 143 6.88 -10.18 14.79
C ALA A 143 7.94 -10.91 13.95
N GLY A 144 7.51 -11.80 13.06
CA GLY A 144 8.41 -12.54 12.18
C GLY A 144 9.14 -11.65 11.18
N GLN A 145 8.45 -10.67 10.60
CA GLN A 145 9.08 -9.71 9.71
C GLN A 145 10.07 -8.81 10.46
N SER A 146 9.71 -8.34 11.67
CA SER A 146 10.61 -7.55 12.51
C SER A 146 11.87 -8.31 12.89
N PHE A 147 11.73 -9.58 13.25
CA PHE A 147 12.87 -10.45 13.51
C PHE A 147 13.75 -10.62 12.28
N ALA A 148 13.14 -10.88 11.12
CA ALA A 148 13.88 -11.02 9.88
C ALA A 148 14.64 -9.72 9.51
N HIS A 149 14.02 -8.55 9.68
CA HIS A 149 14.69 -7.27 9.47
C HIS A 149 15.85 -7.06 10.43
N ALA A 150 15.64 -7.24 11.74
CA ALA A 150 16.70 -7.09 12.73
C ALA A 150 17.89 -8.03 12.44
N PHE A 151 17.61 -9.26 12.01
CA PHE A 151 18.63 -10.24 11.70
C PHE A 151 19.36 -9.94 10.40
N MET A 152 18.63 -9.63 9.32
CA MET A 152 19.18 -9.39 7.97
C MET A 152 19.96 -8.08 7.88
N TYR A 153 19.46 -7.01 8.53
CA TYR A 153 20.06 -5.67 8.50
C TYR A 153 20.98 -5.39 9.70
N SER A 154 21.28 -6.41 10.50
CA SER A 154 22.24 -6.26 11.61
C SER A 154 23.59 -5.76 11.09
N SER A 155 24.09 -4.69 11.69
CA SER A 155 25.42 -4.12 11.43
C SER A 155 26.56 -4.92 12.12
N SER A 156 26.25 -5.98 12.84
CA SER A 156 27.24 -6.78 13.55
C SER A 156 28.30 -7.37 12.61
N ARG A 157 29.56 -7.04 12.89
CA ARG A 157 30.75 -7.60 12.21
C ARG A 157 31.21 -8.91 12.79
N SER A 158 30.59 -9.41 13.86
CA SER A 158 30.90 -10.68 14.49
C SER A 158 30.89 -11.83 13.49
N PHE A 159 31.92 -12.68 13.55
CA PHE A 159 32.01 -13.89 12.71
C PHE A 159 30.76 -14.77 12.87
N LEU A 160 30.29 -14.94 14.11
CA LEU A 160 29.10 -15.73 14.40
C LEU A 160 27.86 -15.20 13.68
N PHE A 161 27.60 -13.88 13.75
CA PHE A 161 26.46 -13.28 13.04
C PHE A 161 26.57 -13.40 11.51
N ARG A 162 27.77 -13.27 10.98
CA ARG A 162 28.02 -13.46 9.53
C ARG A 162 27.76 -14.91 9.11
N LEU A 163 28.24 -15.87 9.88
CA LEU A 163 28.02 -17.29 9.64
C LEU A 163 26.53 -17.64 9.75
N LEU A 164 25.83 -17.16 10.80
CA LEU A 164 24.41 -17.40 10.97
C LEU A 164 23.60 -16.82 9.80
N ARG A 165 23.88 -15.58 9.34
CA ARG A 165 23.22 -14.99 8.15
C ARG A 165 23.47 -15.81 6.91
N PHE A 166 24.71 -16.24 6.69
CA PHE A 166 25.06 -17.10 5.56
C PHE A 166 24.27 -18.42 5.58
N LEU A 167 24.25 -19.10 6.73
CA LEU A 167 23.51 -20.35 6.89
C LEU A 167 22.00 -20.15 6.73
N PHE A 168 21.44 -19.08 7.33
CA PHE A 168 20.04 -18.75 7.21
C PHE A 168 19.62 -18.53 5.75
N TYR A 169 20.44 -17.81 4.98
CA TYR A 169 20.24 -17.60 3.56
C TYR A 169 20.46 -18.89 2.75
N ARG A 170 21.58 -19.58 2.95
CA ARG A 170 21.97 -20.78 2.20
C ARG A 170 21.00 -21.94 2.38
N LEU A 171 20.51 -22.14 3.60
CA LEU A 171 19.53 -23.19 3.93
C LEU A 171 18.08 -22.75 3.67
N GLN A 172 17.86 -21.58 3.09
CA GLN A 172 16.54 -21.03 2.80
C GLN A 172 15.61 -20.98 4.03
N LEU A 173 16.18 -20.83 5.22
CA LEU A 173 15.44 -20.80 6.49
C LEU A 173 14.40 -19.68 6.53
N ILE A 174 14.60 -18.61 5.76
CA ILE A 174 13.57 -17.58 5.53
C ILE A 174 12.26 -18.19 5.02
N ARG A 175 12.34 -19.13 4.09
CA ARG A 175 11.12 -19.77 3.53
C ARG A 175 10.42 -20.65 4.57
N VAL A 176 11.21 -21.36 5.37
CA VAL A 176 10.67 -22.22 6.43
C VAL A 176 10.04 -21.37 7.53
N SER A 177 10.76 -20.34 8.01
CA SER A 177 10.24 -19.43 9.03
C SER A 177 8.97 -18.73 8.55
N ASN A 178 8.92 -18.24 7.30
CA ASN A 178 7.72 -17.62 6.75
C ASN A 178 6.53 -18.58 6.69
N ARG A 179 6.75 -19.86 6.40
CA ARG A 179 5.67 -20.88 6.44
C ARG A 179 5.14 -21.07 7.85
N ILE A 180 6.03 -21.21 8.83
CA ILE A 180 5.66 -21.38 10.24
C ILE A 180 4.90 -20.13 10.72
N ILE A 181 5.45 -18.94 10.50
CA ILE A 181 4.85 -17.67 10.89
C ILE A 181 3.48 -17.49 10.23
N SER A 182 3.36 -17.77 8.92
CA SER A 182 2.08 -17.70 8.22
C SER A 182 1.05 -18.70 8.78
N TYR A 183 1.49 -19.87 9.19
CA TYR A 183 0.62 -20.84 9.85
C TYR A 183 0.14 -20.35 11.21
N MET A 184 1.06 -19.81 12.03
CA MET A 184 0.74 -19.23 13.34
C MET A 184 -0.21 -18.05 13.20
N ASP A 185 0.07 -17.15 12.28
CA ASP A 185 -0.76 -15.98 12.01
C ASP A 185 -2.20 -16.34 11.56
N LYS A 186 -2.35 -17.43 10.81
CA LYS A 186 -3.68 -17.95 10.43
C LYS A 186 -4.43 -18.61 11.58
N LYS A 187 -3.71 -19.24 12.51
CA LYS A 187 -4.32 -19.95 13.66
C LYS A 187 -4.66 -19.01 14.80
N ASP A 188 -3.86 -17.99 15.01
CA ASP A 188 -3.97 -17.00 16.08
C ASP A 188 -3.89 -15.60 15.45
N TYR A 189 -4.88 -15.26 14.62
CA TYR A 189 -4.93 -14.00 13.91
C TYR A 189 -5.30 -12.85 14.83
N ASN A 190 -4.33 -11.96 15.08
CA ASN A 190 -4.53 -10.75 15.86
C ASN A 190 -4.18 -9.51 15.01
N PRO A 191 -5.19 -8.76 14.53
CA PRO A 191 -5.00 -7.60 13.64
C PRO A 191 -4.51 -6.34 14.37
N VAL A 192 -4.45 -6.33 15.69
CA VAL A 192 -4.04 -5.15 16.48
C VAL A 192 -2.61 -4.73 16.16
N ASN A 193 -1.75 -5.70 15.88
CA ASN A 193 -0.36 -5.44 15.48
C ASN A 193 -0.16 -5.95 14.06
N THR A 194 -0.38 -5.09 13.08
CA THR A 194 -0.25 -5.42 11.65
C THR A 194 0.86 -4.61 11.00
N MET A 195 1.44 -5.15 9.95
CA MET A 195 2.42 -4.43 9.13
C MET A 195 1.78 -3.28 8.36
N ASN A 196 0.56 -3.49 7.87
CA ASN A 196 -0.01 -2.69 6.82
C ASN A 196 -1.53 -2.77 6.82
N TYR A 197 -2.18 -1.70 6.37
CA TYR A 197 -3.62 -1.69 6.12
C TYR A 197 -3.91 -1.65 4.63
N VAL A 198 -4.97 -2.34 4.24
CA VAL A 198 -5.63 -2.21 2.94
C VAL A 198 -6.99 -1.57 3.18
N VAL A 199 -7.24 -0.50 2.47
CA VAL A 199 -8.43 0.33 2.62
C VAL A 199 -9.22 0.29 1.32
N THR A 200 -10.54 0.17 1.43
CA THR A 200 -11.48 0.51 0.38
C THR A 200 -12.45 1.56 0.90
N ALA A 201 -12.71 2.59 0.09
CA ALA A 201 -13.62 3.66 0.45
C ALA A 201 -14.34 4.18 -0.81
N GLN A 202 -15.55 4.69 -0.68
CA GLN A 202 -16.29 5.29 -1.78
C GLN A 202 -16.32 6.82 -1.66
N LYS A 203 -16.11 7.53 -2.76
CA LYS A 203 -16.42 8.96 -2.82
C LYS A 203 -17.90 9.17 -2.52
N SER A 204 -18.22 10.04 -1.56
CA SER A 204 -19.59 10.37 -1.23
C SER A 204 -20.32 10.93 -2.46
N ALA A 205 -21.58 10.54 -2.66
CA ALA A 205 -22.40 11.03 -3.75
C ALA A 205 -22.98 12.46 -3.48
N VAL A 206 -22.78 12.95 -2.25
CA VAL A 206 -23.27 14.26 -1.82
C VAL A 206 -22.06 15.17 -1.59
N ASP A 207 -22.00 16.27 -2.33
CA ASP A 207 -21.09 17.37 -2.01
C ASP A 207 -21.42 17.90 -0.59
N ARG A 208 -20.43 17.88 0.28
CA ARG A 208 -20.52 18.51 1.61
C ARG A 208 -19.98 19.92 1.58
#